data_ecbe4791971fa01ca39b1e690cfb382b
#
_entry.id   ecbe4791971fa01ca39b1e690cfb382b
#
_cell.length_a   1.000
_cell.length_b   1.000
_cell.length_c   1.000
_cell.angle_alpha   90.00
_cell.angle_beta   90.00
_cell.angle_gamma   90.00
#
_symmetry.space_group_name_H-M   'P 1'
#
loop_
_entity.id
_entity.type
_entity.pdbx_description
1 polymer ?
#
loop_
_entity_poly.entity_id
_entity_poly.type
_entity_poly.pdbx_seq_one_letter_code
_entity_poly.pdbx_strand_id
1 'polypeptide(L)'
;NQFARLIGATPLQIDFQLIRMSDHESRNTAADHMESFYRPFREVEASGEKFDGLIITGAPIEHLPFDQVTYWEELEQVFAWTQTHVHSTFGVCWGGMAMAWHFHRLPKHILADKAFGCFRHRNLSPASPYLRGFSDEVLVPVSRWTEVRQDEVDARPGLTTLLASPEVGPCLLADPGHRALYVFNHFEYDSTTLKEEYDRDVVAGKPIAVPANYYPDDDPARAPSNRWRSHAHLLYGNWINEIYQTTWYDMSRIGEG
;
A
#
# COMPACT_ATOMS: atom_id res chain seq x y z
N ASN A 1 10.90 -7.45 -3.61
CA ASN A 1 11.07 -7.47 -5.08
C ASN A 1 9.92 -6.82 -5.85
N GLN A 2 8.63 -6.99 -5.44
CA GLN A 2 7.46 -6.46 -6.16
C GLN A 2 7.48 -4.92 -6.26
N PHE A 3 7.70 -4.21 -5.14
CA PHE A 3 7.82 -2.74 -5.14
C PHE A 3 9.03 -2.26 -5.94
N ALA A 4 10.20 -2.87 -5.75
CA ALA A 4 11.42 -2.48 -6.46
C ALA A 4 11.25 -2.58 -7.98
N ARG A 5 10.51 -3.59 -8.47
CA ARG A 5 10.18 -3.73 -9.90
C ARG A 5 9.32 -2.57 -10.41
N LEU A 6 8.32 -2.12 -9.63
CA LEU A 6 7.42 -1.04 -10.03
C LEU A 6 8.12 0.33 -9.94
N ILE A 7 8.86 0.56 -8.87
CA ILE A 7 9.62 1.79 -8.65
C ILE A 7 10.74 1.92 -9.68
N GLY A 8 11.46 0.84 -9.97
CA GLY A 8 12.55 0.82 -10.95
C GLY A 8 12.11 0.89 -12.42
N ALA A 9 10.80 0.91 -12.70
CA ALA A 9 10.27 1.00 -14.06
C ALA A 9 10.13 2.46 -14.57
N THR A 10 10.85 3.40 -14.01
CA THR A 10 10.92 4.81 -14.42
C THR A 10 12.27 5.11 -15.07
N PRO A 11 12.38 6.12 -15.96
CA PRO A 11 13.66 6.60 -16.45
C PRO A 11 14.47 7.39 -15.41
N LEU A 12 13.88 7.73 -14.27
CA LEU A 12 14.57 8.42 -13.18
C LEU A 12 15.47 7.44 -12.43
N GLN A 13 16.64 7.90 -12.01
CA GLN A 13 17.48 7.15 -11.10
C GLN A 13 16.92 7.25 -9.69
N ILE A 14 16.67 6.10 -9.05
CA ILE A 14 16.12 6.03 -7.70
C ILE A 14 17.14 5.38 -6.77
N ASP A 15 17.48 6.08 -5.69
CA ASP A 15 18.22 5.51 -4.57
C ASP A 15 17.19 4.85 -3.62
N PHE A 16 17.19 3.53 -3.61
CA PHE A 16 16.19 2.74 -2.90
C PHE A 16 16.75 2.19 -1.59
N GLN A 17 16.22 2.69 -0.47
CA GLN A 17 16.60 2.25 0.87
C GLN A 17 15.49 1.42 1.51
N LEU A 18 15.88 0.39 2.27
CA LEU A 18 14.96 -0.45 3.03
C LEU A 18 15.04 -0.08 4.51
N ILE A 19 13.87 0.23 5.11
CA ILE A 19 13.76 0.61 6.52
C ILE A 19 12.93 -0.45 7.25
N ARG A 20 13.33 -0.78 8.48
CA ARG A 20 12.60 -1.67 9.38
C ARG A 20 12.28 -0.99 10.70
N MET A 21 11.27 -1.48 11.42
CA MET A 21 11.05 -1.13 12.81
C MET A 21 12.28 -1.53 13.64
N SER A 22 12.68 -0.68 14.56
CA SER A 22 13.98 -0.80 15.26
C SER A 22 14.05 -2.02 16.17
N ASP A 23 12.98 -2.24 16.96
CA ASP A 23 12.93 -3.29 17.98
C ASP A 23 12.06 -4.50 17.56
N HIS A 24 11.57 -4.52 16.33
CA HIS A 24 10.71 -5.60 15.84
C HIS A 24 11.52 -6.70 15.15
N GLU A 25 11.46 -7.93 15.69
CA GLU A 25 11.99 -9.11 15.03
C GLU A 25 11.00 -9.62 13.97
N SER A 26 11.44 -9.64 12.72
CA SER A 26 10.64 -10.18 11.63
C SER A 26 10.53 -11.71 11.73
N ARG A 27 9.31 -12.23 11.71
CA ARG A 27 9.06 -13.68 11.67
C ARG A 27 9.24 -14.32 10.30
N ASN A 28 9.21 -13.50 9.24
CA ASN A 28 9.16 -13.98 7.86
C ASN A 28 10.43 -13.70 7.05
N THR A 29 11.40 -13.01 7.62
CA THR A 29 12.67 -12.66 6.95
C THR A 29 13.83 -13.10 7.83
N ALA A 30 14.83 -13.77 7.24
CA ALA A 30 16.03 -14.22 7.95
C ALA A 30 16.75 -13.01 8.58
N ALA A 31 17.22 -13.17 9.84
CA ALA A 31 17.87 -12.11 10.59
C ALA A 31 19.08 -11.52 9.85
N ASP A 32 19.95 -12.36 9.28
CA ASP A 32 21.14 -11.94 8.52
C ASP A 32 20.78 -11.07 7.31
N HIS A 33 19.64 -11.36 6.65
CA HIS A 33 19.15 -10.56 5.52
C HIS A 33 18.62 -9.20 6.00
N MET A 34 17.90 -9.16 7.13
CA MET A 34 17.42 -7.92 7.74
C MET A 34 18.56 -7.00 8.15
N GLU A 35 19.60 -7.54 8.79
CA GLU A 35 20.75 -6.75 9.23
C GLU A 35 21.59 -6.21 8.07
N SER A 36 21.68 -6.98 6.98
CA SER A 36 22.53 -6.61 5.82
C SER A 36 21.91 -5.55 4.90
N PHE A 37 20.56 -5.48 4.82
CA PHE A 37 19.88 -4.66 3.81
C PHE A 37 18.93 -3.62 4.39
N TYR A 38 18.52 -3.74 5.67
CA TYR A 38 17.53 -2.85 6.25
C TYR A 38 18.15 -1.98 7.34
N ARG A 39 17.92 -0.67 7.23
CA ARG A 39 18.29 0.29 8.28
C ARG A 39 17.18 0.34 9.33
N PRO A 40 17.50 0.28 10.64
CA PRO A 40 16.52 0.55 11.69
C PRO A 40 15.97 1.98 11.58
N PHE A 41 14.69 2.17 11.84
CA PHE A 41 14.08 3.52 11.74
C PHE A 41 14.79 4.55 12.64
N ARG A 42 15.17 4.19 13.86
CA ARG A 42 15.90 5.09 14.77
C ARG A 42 17.21 5.63 14.18
N GLU A 43 17.91 4.84 13.38
CA GLU A 43 19.14 5.29 12.71
C GLU A 43 18.80 6.30 11.58
N VAL A 44 17.74 6.04 10.85
CA VAL A 44 17.27 6.94 9.79
C VAL A 44 16.78 8.26 10.38
N GLU A 45 16.00 8.22 11.45
CA GLU A 45 15.53 9.40 12.17
C GLU A 45 16.71 10.22 12.72
N ALA A 46 17.67 9.56 13.38
CA ALA A 46 18.85 10.20 13.94
C ALA A 46 19.79 10.81 12.89
N SER A 47 19.78 10.30 11.65
CA SER A 47 20.60 10.85 10.56
C SER A 47 20.12 12.22 10.09
N GLY A 48 18.84 12.55 10.30
CA GLY A 48 18.22 13.76 9.77
C GLY A 48 18.04 13.77 8.25
N GLU A 49 18.23 12.61 7.58
CA GLU A 49 18.03 12.46 6.15
C GLU A 49 16.57 12.77 5.75
N LYS A 50 16.40 13.37 4.59
CA LYS A 50 15.08 13.61 3.98
C LYS A 50 14.94 12.76 2.72
N PHE A 51 13.70 12.38 2.42
CA PHE A 51 13.38 11.47 1.32
C PHE A 51 12.29 12.07 0.43
N ASP A 52 12.42 11.84 -0.86
CA ASP A 52 11.39 12.25 -1.83
C ASP A 52 10.11 11.41 -1.65
N GLY A 53 10.25 10.13 -1.37
CA GLY A 53 9.12 9.22 -1.21
C GLY A 53 9.36 8.12 -0.19
N LEU A 54 8.29 7.69 0.49
CA LEU A 54 8.29 6.53 1.38
C LEU A 54 7.11 5.62 1.06
N ILE A 55 7.36 4.31 0.96
CA ILE A 55 6.31 3.30 0.90
C ILE A 55 6.24 2.58 2.24
N ILE A 56 5.05 2.56 2.86
CA ILE A 56 4.76 1.81 4.08
C ILE A 56 3.94 0.60 3.68
N THR A 57 4.52 -0.59 3.81
CA THR A 57 3.92 -1.84 3.35
C THR A 57 2.96 -2.44 4.38
N GLY A 58 2.14 -3.40 3.92
CA GLY A 58 1.25 -4.16 4.77
C GLY A 58 1.97 -5.12 5.72
N ALA A 59 1.23 -5.57 6.74
CA ALA A 59 1.65 -6.59 7.68
C ALA A 59 0.48 -7.57 7.93
N PRO A 60 0.75 -8.87 8.15
CA PRO A 60 -0.29 -9.90 8.33
C PRO A 60 -0.90 -9.87 9.75
N ILE A 61 -1.29 -8.70 10.22
CA ILE A 61 -1.81 -8.43 11.57
C ILE A 61 -3.17 -7.71 11.52
N GLU A 62 -3.91 -7.86 10.46
CA GLU A 62 -5.17 -7.16 10.20
C GLU A 62 -6.21 -7.32 11.30
N HIS A 63 -6.21 -8.49 11.98
CA HIS A 63 -7.16 -8.79 13.06
C HIS A 63 -6.90 -8.01 14.35
N LEU A 64 -5.68 -7.52 14.55
CA LEU A 64 -5.33 -6.78 15.75
C LEU A 64 -5.86 -5.34 15.67
N PRO A 65 -6.48 -4.80 16.74
CA PRO A 65 -6.63 -3.37 16.90
C PRO A 65 -5.26 -2.68 16.75
N PHE A 66 -5.24 -1.45 16.24
CA PHE A 66 -3.96 -0.76 15.98
C PHE A 66 -3.15 -0.55 17.25
N ASP A 67 -3.78 -0.21 18.37
CA ASP A 67 -3.18 -0.01 19.68
C ASP A 67 -2.61 -1.29 20.32
N GLN A 68 -2.94 -2.47 19.78
CA GLN A 68 -2.38 -3.76 20.22
C GLN A 68 -1.21 -4.24 19.37
N VAL A 69 -0.81 -3.48 18.37
CA VAL A 69 0.38 -3.78 17.55
C VAL A 69 1.63 -3.44 18.34
N THR A 70 2.53 -4.39 18.52
CA THR A 70 3.69 -4.28 19.44
C THR A 70 4.63 -3.12 19.09
N TYR A 71 4.68 -2.70 17.84
CA TYR A 71 5.50 -1.57 17.35
C TYR A 71 4.65 -0.34 16.98
N TRP A 72 3.42 -0.24 17.52
CA TRP A 72 2.51 0.86 17.16
C TRP A 72 3.07 2.24 17.52
N GLU A 73 3.66 2.37 18.70
CA GLU A 73 4.25 3.63 19.14
C GLU A 73 5.38 4.11 18.21
N GLU A 74 6.26 3.20 17.78
CA GLU A 74 7.32 3.54 16.82
C GLU A 74 6.72 3.86 15.44
N LEU A 75 5.66 3.16 15.02
CA LEU A 75 4.98 3.44 13.77
C LEU A 75 4.31 4.83 13.77
N GLU A 76 3.73 5.26 14.89
CA GLU A 76 3.21 6.63 15.04
C GLU A 76 4.35 7.67 14.95
N GLN A 77 5.54 7.37 15.47
CA GLN A 77 6.72 8.21 15.26
C GLN A 77 7.11 8.29 13.79
N VAL A 78 7.09 7.15 13.06
CA VAL A 78 7.30 7.15 11.60
C VAL A 78 6.29 8.05 10.91
N PHE A 79 4.99 7.95 11.22
CA PHE A 79 3.97 8.79 10.60
C PHE A 79 4.19 10.28 10.87
N ALA A 80 4.52 10.65 12.11
CA ALA A 80 4.84 12.04 12.45
C ALA A 80 6.11 12.52 11.71
N TRP A 81 7.14 11.68 11.65
CA TRP A 81 8.40 11.95 10.96
C TRP A 81 8.19 12.17 9.45
N THR A 82 7.25 11.45 8.81
CA THR A 82 6.96 11.65 7.40
C THR A 82 6.55 13.09 7.09
N GLN A 83 5.91 13.78 8.02
CA GLN A 83 5.39 15.13 7.79
C GLN A 83 6.49 16.18 7.62
N THR A 84 7.69 15.92 8.08
CA THR A 84 8.84 16.83 8.05
C THR A 84 10.03 16.32 7.24
N HIS A 85 10.10 15.01 6.97
CA HIS A 85 11.26 14.37 6.34
C HIS A 85 10.94 13.64 5.03
N VAL A 86 9.65 13.49 4.68
CA VAL A 86 9.24 12.78 3.45
C VAL A 86 8.34 13.68 2.63
N HIS A 87 8.66 13.84 1.34
CA HIS A 87 7.83 14.67 0.47
C HIS A 87 6.50 14.02 0.15
N SER A 88 6.45 12.71 -0.14
CA SER A 88 5.22 11.98 -0.39
C SER A 88 5.26 10.57 0.20
N THR A 89 4.18 10.15 0.85
CA THR A 89 4.08 8.83 1.49
C THR A 89 3.00 7.97 0.83
N PHE A 90 3.29 6.69 0.62
CA PHE A 90 2.39 5.74 -0.01
C PHE A 90 2.16 4.54 0.92
N GLY A 91 1.03 4.50 1.60
CA GLY A 91 0.63 3.39 2.46
C GLY A 91 -0.05 2.28 1.66
N VAL A 92 0.38 1.02 1.84
CA VAL A 92 -0.14 -0.14 1.10
C VAL A 92 -0.77 -1.15 2.06
N CYS A 93 -1.98 -1.61 1.72
CA CYS A 93 -2.76 -2.60 2.45
C CYS A 93 -2.96 -2.17 3.92
N TRP A 94 -2.56 -2.99 4.88
CA TRP A 94 -2.62 -2.64 6.31
C TRP A 94 -1.86 -1.34 6.62
N GLY A 95 -0.71 -1.08 5.97
CA GLY A 95 0.03 0.17 6.13
C GLY A 95 -0.78 1.41 5.72
N GLY A 96 -1.55 1.31 4.64
CA GLY A 96 -2.49 2.37 4.23
C GLY A 96 -3.63 2.58 5.24
N MET A 97 -4.18 1.50 5.79
CA MET A 97 -5.22 1.58 6.84
C MET A 97 -4.66 2.17 8.14
N ALA A 98 -3.43 1.80 8.52
CA ALA A 98 -2.76 2.32 9.71
C ALA A 98 -2.51 3.83 9.61
N MET A 99 -2.05 4.32 8.45
CA MET A 99 -1.89 5.75 8.17
C MET A 99 -3.23 6.48 8.22
N ALA A 100 -4.26 5.95 7.56
CA ALA A 100 -5.60 6.55 7.55
C ALA A 100 -6.21 6.61 8.97
N TRP A 101 -5.97 5.60 9.79
CA TRP A 101 -6.33 5.64 11.21
C TRP A 101 -5.55 6.69 11.98
N HIS A 102 -4.23 6.76 11.80
CA HIS A 102 -3.40 7.73 12.52
C HIS A 102 -3.84 9.17 12.23
N PHE A 103 -3.93 9.54 10.96
CA PHE A 103 -4.20 10.93 10.54
C PHE A 103 -5.68 11.32 10.63
N HIS A 104 -6.60 10.39 10.35
CA HIS A 104 -8.02 10.69 10.18
C HIS A 104 -8.93 9.93 11.13
N ARG A 105 -8.40 9.04 11.97
CA ARG A 105 -9.21 8.12 12.79
C ARG A 105 -10.22 7.34 11.94
N LEU A 106 -9.81 6.98 10.71
CA LEU A 106 -10.61 6.17 9.80
C LEU A 106 -10.54 4.69 10.24
N PRO A 107 -11.63 4.08 10.74
CA PRO A 107 -11.58 2.75 11.31
C PRO A 107 -11.48 1.69 10.21
N LYS A 108 -10.95 0.53 10.58
CA LYS A 108 -11.06 -0.70 9.81
C LYS A 108 -12.08 -1.62 10.45
N HIS A 109 -12.82 -2.36 9.63
CA HIS A 109 -13.84 -3.31 10.06
C HIS A 109 -13.45 -4.72 9.62
N ILE A 110 -13.67 -5.70 10.50
CA ILE A 110 -13.39 -7.11 10.18
C ILE A 110 -14.50 -7.62 9.26
N LEU A 111 -14.11 -8.27 8.18
CA LEU A 111 -15.02 -8.93 7.25
C LEU A 111 -15.41 -10.33 7.77
N ALA A 112 -16.62 -10.77 7.45
CA ALA A 112 -17.06 -12.14 7.75
C ALA A 112 -16.26 -13.17 6.94
N ASP A 113 -15.97 -12.86 5.68
CA ASP A 113 -15.16 -13.65 4.77
C ASP A 113 -14.03 -12.81 4.21
N LYS A 114 -12.92 -13.48 3.87
CA LYS A 114 -11.76 -12.81 3.24
C LYS A 114 -12.17 -12.22 1.89
N ALA A 115 -11.96 -10.93 1.70
CA ALA A 115 -11.99 -10.35 0.36
C ALA A 115 -10.75 -10.85 -0.40
N PHE A 116 -10.95 -11.81 -1.32
CA PHE A 116 -9.88 -12.55 -1.95
C PHE A 116 -10.12 -12.77 -3.44
N GLY A 117 -9.30 -12.16 -4.28
CA GLY A 117 -9.46 -12.24 -5.74
C GLY A 117 -9.08 -10.98 -6.46
N CYS A 118 -9.59 -10.83 -7.68
CA CYS A 118 -9.42 -9.63 -8.52
C CYS A 118 -10.76 -8.96 -8.74
N PHE A 119 -10.92 -7.73 -8.27
CA PHE A 119 -12.18 -7.00 -8.31
C PHE A 119 -12.10 -5.78 -9.21
N ARG A 120 -13.22 -5.41 -9.83
CA ARG A 120 -13.35 -4.21 -10.66
C ARG A 120 -13.48 -2.99 -9.77
N HIS A 121 -12.69 -1.97 -10.09
CA HIS A 121 -12.72 -0.66 -9.43
C HIS A 121 -12.98 0.42 -10.45
N ARG A 122 -13.85 1.36 -10.12
CA ARG A 122 -14.13 2.54 -10.94
C ARG A 122 -13.12 3.64 -10.64
N ASN A 123 -12.70 4.32 -11.71
CA ASN A 123 -11.95 5.56 -11.62
C ASN A 123 -12.93 6.70 -11.30
N LEU A 124 -12.89 7.18 -10.06
CA LEU A 124 -13.76 8.26 -9.58
C LEU A 124 -13.16 9.66 -9.74
N SER A 125 -11.88 9.72 -10.13
CA SER A 125 -11.12 10.97 -10.24
C SER A 125 -10.20 10.97 -11.45
N PRO A 126 -10.74 10.92 -12.70
CA PRO A 126 -9.93 10.78 -13.91
C PRO A 126 -8.99 11.97 -14.16
N ALA A 127 -9.23 13.12 -13.52
CA ALA A 127 -8.35 14.28 -13.57
C ALA A 127 -7.18 14.22 -12.56
N SER A 128 -7.16 13.21 -11.67
CA SER A 128 -6.09 13.06 -10.70
C SER A 128 -4.74 12.76 -11.38
N PRO A 129 -3.64 13.43 -11.01
CA PRO A 129 -2.32 13.15 -11.57
C PRO A 129 -1.88 11.70 -11.32
N TYR A 130 -2.32 11.09 -10.23
CA TYR A 130 -2.02 9.69 -9.88
C TYR A 130 -2.70 8.68 -10.80
N LEU A 131 -3.82 9.04 -11.44
CA LEU A 131 -4.59 8.17 -12.33
C LEU A 131 -4.41 8.50 -13.82
N ARG A 132 -3.39 9.26 -14.17
CA ARG A 132 -3.09 9.57 -15.59
C ARG A 132 -2.89 8.27 -16.38
N GLY A 133 -3.64 8.12 -17.47
CA GLY A 133 -3.60 6.94 -18.33
C GLY A 133 -4.42 5.74 -17.84
N PHE A 134 -5.09 5.86 -16.70
CA PHE A 134 -6.00 4.81 -16.21
C PHE A 134 -7.26 4.73 -17.05
N SER A 135 -7.77 3.51 -17.23
CA SER A 135 -9.10 3.26 -17.75
C SER A 135 -10.19 3.69 -16.77
N ASP A 136 -11.43 3.85 -17.23
CA ASP A 136 -12.59 4.14 -16.37
C ASP A 136 -12.85 3.02 -15.36
N GLU A 137 -12.48 1.78 -15.72
CA GLU A 137 -12.52 0.62 -14.84
C GLU A 137 -11.16 -0.10 -14.85
N VAL A 138 -10.72 -0.53 -13.70
CA VAL A 138 -9.48 -1.28 -13.51
C VAL A 138 -9.71 -2.52 -12.66
N LEU A 139 -9.02 -3.60 -12.96
CA LEU A 139 -9.02 -4.80 -12.13
C LEU A 139 -7.85 -4.73 -11.15
N VAL A 140 -8.13 -4.97 -9.86
CA VAL A 140 -7.11 -4.89 -8.81
C VAL A 140 -7.17 -6.13 -7.93
N PRO A 141 -6.02 -6.77 -7.62
CA PRO A 141 -5.94 -7.84 -6.64
C PRO A 141 -6.28 -7.36 -5.23
N VAL A 142 -7.04 -8.19 -4.52
CA VAL A 142 -7.45 -7.97 -3.13
C VAL A 142 -7.18 -9.21 -2.32
N SER A 143 -6.57 -9.04 -1.15
CA SER A 143 -6.32 -10.11 -0.19
C SER A 143 -6.34 -9.52 1.22
N ARG A 144 -7.50 -9.43 1.85
CA ARG A 144 -7.66 -8.81 3.16
C ARG A 144 -8.85 -9.34 3.95
N TRP A 145 -8.73 -9.32 5.26
CA TRP A 145 -9.77 -9.66 6.24
C TRP A 145 -10.46 -8.42 6.84
N THR A 146 -10.06 -7.23 6.41
CA THR A 146 -10.61 -5.97 6.90
C THR A 146 -11.00 -5.06 5.76
N GLU A 147 -11.92 -4.14 6.03
CA GLU A 147 -12.33 -3.09 5.10
C GLU A 147 -12.33 -1.72 5.74
N VAL A 148 -12.26 -0.71 4.90
CA VAL A 148 -12.62 0.67 5.19
C VAL A 148 -13.92 0.96 4.46
N ARG A 149 -14.86 1.67 5.09
CA ARG A 149 -16.19 1.94 4.52
C ARG A 149 -16.22 3.29 3.82
N GLN A 150 -16.91 3.36 2.68
CA GLN A 150 -16.95 4.57 1.86
C GLN A 150 -17.65 5.74 2.58
N ASP A 151 -18.72 5.49 3.29
CA ASP A 151 -19.45 6.52 4.06
C ASP A 151 -18.57 7.14 5.17
N GLU A 152 -17.70 6.35 5.75
CA GLU A 152 -16.74 6.83 6.75
C GLU A 152 -15.62 7.63 6.12
N VAL A 153 -15.18 7.29 4.90
CA VAL A 153 -14.23 8.10 4.11
C VAL A 153 -14.87 9.44 3.74
N ASP A 154 -16.10 9.41 3.23
CA ASP A 154 -16.84 10.61 2.81
C ASP A 154 -17.10 11.58 3.98
N ALA A 155 -17.16 11.06 5.20
CA ALA A 155 -17.29 11.86 6.41
C ALA A 155 -15.97 12.51 6.89
N ARG A 156 -14.84 12.26 6.22
CA ARG A 156 -13.52 12.85 6.57
C ARG A 156 -13.12 13.92 5.59
N PRO A 157 -13.18 15.21 5.99
CA PRO A 157 -12.69 16.31 5.16
C PRO A 157 -11.21 16.09 4.81
N GLY A 158 -10.85 16.34 3.56
CA GLY A 158 -9.46 16.23 3.08
C GLY A 158 -9.12 14.88 2.46
N LEU A 159 -9.92 13.84 2.64
CA LEU A 159 -9.78 12.59 1.91
C LEU A 159 -10.57 12.63 0.59
N THR A 160 -9.95 12.09 -0.47
CA THR A 160 -10.60 11.93 -1.77
C THR A 160 -10.47 10.49 -2.23
N THR A 161 -11.59 9.81 -2.50
CA THR A 161 -11.57 8.48 -3.09
C THR A 161 -11.25 8.58 -4.58
N LEU A 162 -10.13 7.98 -4.98
CA LEU A 162 -9.69 7.94 -6.37
C LEU A 162 -10.21 6.69 -7.09
N LEU A 163 -10.14 5.53 -6.44
CA LEU A 163 -10.62 4.24 -6.97
C LEU A 163 -11.47 3.55 -5.91
N ALA A 164 -12.63 3.01 -6.32
CA ALA A 164 -13.49 2.20 -5.47
C ALA A 164 -14.20 1.11 -6.25
N SER A 165 -14.53 0.01 -5.55
CA SER A 165 -15.31 -1.10 -6.06
C SER A 165 -16.67 -1.15 -5.37
N PRO A 166 -17.76 -1.44 -6.10
CA PRO A 166 -19.05 -1.71 -5.47
C PRO A 166 -19.08 -3.01 -4.64
N GLU A 167 -18.12 -3.92 -4.88
CA GLU A 167 -18.04 -5.22 -4.24
C GLU A 167 -17.15 -5.21 -2.99
N VAL A 168 -16.03 -4.46 -3.04
CA VAL A 168 -15.01 -4.50 -1.98
C VAL A 168 -14.63 -3.11 -1.45
N GLY A 169 -15.42 -2.08 -1.77
CA GLY A 169 -15.28 -0.73 -1.22
C GLY A 169 -14.10 0.08 -1.74
N PRO A 170 -13.64 1.08 -0.97
CA PRO A 170 -12.53 1.95 -1.33
C PRO A 170 -11.24 1.18 -1.61
N CYS A 171 -10.49 1.63 -2.62
CA CYS A 171 -9.22 1.02 -3.00
C CYS A 171 -8.05 1.99 -2.83
N LEU A 172 -8.19 3.19 -3.36
CA LEU A 172 -7.14 4.21 -3.35
C LEU A 172 -7.73 5.55 -2.92
N LEU A 173 -7.15 6.12 -1.88
CA LEU A 173 -7.47 7.45 -1.38
C LEU A 173 -6.28 8.38 -1.56
N ALA A 174 -6.56 9.65 -1.85
CA ALA A 174 -5.59 10.74 -1.76
C ALA A 174 -5.85 11.58 -0.51
N ASP A 175 -4.77 11.95 0.15
CA ASP A 175 -4.73 12.84 1.31
C ASP A 175 -3.71 13.94 1.05
N PRO A 176 -4.10 15.03 0.36
CA PRO A 176 -3.20 16.14 0.07
C PRO A 176 -2.66 16.82 1.33
N GLY A 177 -3.46 16.87 2.40
CA GLY A 177 -3.08 17.50 3.67
C GLY A 177 -1.85 16.85 4.31
N HIS A 178 -1.71 15.55 4.20
CA HIS A 178 -0.55 14.80 4.70
C HIS A 178 0.39 14.33 3.59
N ARG A 179 0.20 14.81 2.35
CA ARG A 179 0.98 14.40 1.16
C ARG A 179 1.06 12.87 1.00
N ALA A 180 -0.10 12.20 1.18
CA ALA A 180 -0.16 10.76 1.27
C ALA A 180 -1.17 10.15 0.29
N LEU A 181 -0.88 8.91 -0.11
CA LEU A 181 -1.79 7.99 -0.77
C LEU A 181 -2.02 6.77 0.12
N TYR A 182 -3.26 6.31 0.21
CA TYR A 182 -3.61 5.07 0.90
C TYR A 182 -4.22 4.11 -0.09
N VAL A 183 -3.51 3.02 -0.42
CA VAL A 183 -4.04 1.92 -1.22
C VAL A 183 -4.34 0.74 -0.32
N PHE A 184 -5.57 0.24 -0.33
CA PHE A 184 -6.00 -0.86 0.53
C PHE A 184 -5.90 -2.23 -0.14
N ASN A 185 -5.60 -2.25 -1.43
CA ASN A 185 -5.48 -3.42 -2.28
C ASN A 185 -4.05 -3.56 -2.83
N HIS A 186 -3.77 -4.52 -3.72
CA HIS A 186 -2.41 -4.93 -4.05
C HIS A 186 -2.07 -4.79 -5.54
N PHE A 187 -1.77 -3.57 -6.00
CA PHE A 187 -1.26 -3.36 -7.37
C PHE A 187 0.11 -4.02 -7.61
N GLU A 188 0.91 -4.16 -6.55
CA GLU A 188 2.28 -4.70 -6.62
C GLU A 188 2.33 -6.22 -6.86
N TYR A 189 1.25 -6.95 -6.66
CA TYR A 189 1.21 -8.40 -6.76
C TYR A 189 1.67 -8.91 -8.13
N ASP A 190 2.50 -9.95 -8.10
CA ASP A 190 2.84 -10.74 -9.28
C ASP A 190 1.68 -11.62 -9.72
N SER A 191 1.78 -12.15 -10.95
CA SER A 191 0.70 -12.97 -11.53
C SER A 191 0.32 -14.16 -10.67
N THR A 192 1.25 -14.70 -9.89
CA THR A 192 1.08 -15.91 -9.07
C THR A 192 0.83 -15.66 -7.59
N THR A 193 0.89 -14.40 -7.12
CA THR A 193 0.87 -14.12 -5.67
C THR A 193 -0.42 -14.62 -5.00
N LEU A 194 -1.60 -14.35 -5.56
CA LEU A 194 -2.86 -14.88 -5.00
C LEU A 194 -2.94 -16.42 -5.08
N LYS A 195 -2.34 -17.03 -6.11
CA LYS A 195 -2.25 -18.48 -6.21
C LYS A 195 -1.37 -19.05 -5.09
N GLU A 196 -0.23 -18.44 -4.84
CA GLU A 196 0.70 -18.85 -3.78
C GLU A 196 0.05 -18.72 -2.39
N GLU A 197 -0.74 -17.67 -2.15
CA GLU A 197 -1.53 -17.52 -0.93
C GLU A 197 -2.61 -18.63 -0.83
N TYR A 198 -3.35 -18.87 -1.91
CA TYR A 198 -4.38 -19.90 -1.96
C TYR A 198 -3.81 -21.28 -1.69
N ASP A 199 -2.77 -21.68 -2.44
CA ASP A 199 -2.13 -23.00 -2.32
C ASP A 199 -1.57 -23.20 -0.90
N ARG A 200 -0.91 -22.21 -0.33
CA ARG A 200 -0.41 -22.21 1.05
C ARG A 200 -1.52 -22.48 2.07
N ASP A 201 -2.64 -21.79 1.94
CA ASP A 201 -3.73 -21.88 2.90
C ASP A 201 -4.52 -23.18 2.73
N VAL A 202 -4.65 -23.71 1.50
CA VAL A 202 -5.20 -25.05 1.23
C VAL A 202 -4.33 -26.14 1.85
N VAL A 203 -3.00 -26.09 1.64
CA VAL A 203 -2.06 -27.05 2.24
C VAL A 203 -2.09 -26.99 3.77
N ALA A 204 -2.30 -25.82 4.35
CA ALA A 204 -2.44 -25.62 5.78
C ALA A 204 -3.82 -26.04 6.33
N GLY A 205 -4.73 -26.54 5.49
CA GLY A 205 -6.08 -26.94 5.89
C GLY A 205 -6.98 -25.81 6.36
N LYS A 206 -6.67 -24.56 5.99
CA LYS A 206 -7.47 -23.41 6.34
C LYS A 206 -8.68 -23.29 5.41
N PRO A 207 -9.84 -22.83 5.92
CA PRO A 207 -10.97 -22.50 5.08
C PRO A 207 -10.62 -21.29 4.21
N ILE A 208 -10.43 -21.50 2.92
CA ILE A 208 -10.17 -20.44 1.93
C ILE A 208 -10.95 -20.72 0.66
N ALA A 209 -11.60 -19.69 0.12
CA ALA A 209 -12.25 -19.77 -1.18
C ALA A 209 -11.23 -19.60 -2.31
N VAL A 210 -11.55 -20.12 -3.49
CA VAL A 210 -10.81 -19.83 -4.71
C VAL A 210 -10.84 -18.31 -4.95
N PRO A 211 -9.68 -17.67 -5.28
CA PRO A 211 -9.67 -16.23 -5.51
C PRO A 211 -10.61 -15.85 -6.68
N ALA A 212 -11.59 -15.00 -6.40
CA ALA A 212 -12.63 -14.60 -7.34
C ALA A 212 -12.03 -13.86 -8.55
N ASN A 213 -12.55 -14.14 -9.76
CA ASN A 213 -12.16 -13.46 -11.01
C ASN A 213 -10.64 -13.49 -11.33
N TYR A 214 -9.91 -14.42 -10.74
CA TYR A 214 -8.46 -14.49 -10.87
C TYR A 214 -8.00 -15.52 -11.88
N TYR A 215 -8.55 -16.72 -11.80
CA TYR A 215 -8.30 -17.76 -12.78
C TYR A 215 -9.23 -17.64 -13.99
N PRO A 216 -8.81 -18.07 -15.21
CA PRO A 216 -9.75 -18.24 -16.31
C PRO A 216 -10.87 -19.21 -15.92
N ASP A 217 -12.13 -18.79 -16.09
CA ASP A 217 -13.34 -19.55 -15.73
C ASP A 217 -13.39 -19.98 -14.25
N ASP A 218 -12.70 -19.23 -13.36
CA ASP A 218 -12.51 -19.50 -11.93
C ASP A 218 -11.95 -20.92 -11.63
N ASP A 219 -11.26 -21.54 -12.59
CA ASP A 219 -10.65 -22.85 -12.47
C ASP A 219 -9.19 -22.76 -11.94
N PRO A 220 -8.91 -23.17 -10.69
CA PRO A 220 -7.58 -23.09 -10.09
C PRO A 220 -6.54 -24.03 -10.73
N ALA A 221 -6.96 -24.97 -11.59
CA ALA A 221 -6.05 -25.80 -12.37
C ALA A 221 -5.43 -25.05 -13.57
N ARG A 222 -6.00 -23.89 -13.94
CA ARG A 222 -5.51 -23.06 -15.04
C ARG A 222 -4.53 -22.00 -14.55
N ALA A 223 -3.62 -21.58 -15.42
CA ALA A 223 -2.69 -20.50 -15.08
C ALA A 223 -3.43 -19.16 -14.94
N PRO A 224 -3.16 -18.38 -13.88
CA PRO A 224 -3.82 -17.10 -13.68
C PRO A 224 -3.38 -16.06 -14.71
N SER A 225 -4.29 -15.12 -15.03
CA SER A 225 -4.03 -14.02 -15.96
C SER A 225 -3.82 -12.71 -15.22
N ASN A 226 -2.66 -12.08 -15.38
CA ASN A 226 -2.42 -10.75 -14.84
C ASN A 226 -3.11 -9.69 -15.70
N ARG A 227 -4.13 -9.05 -15.15
CA ARG A 227 -4.92 -8.00 -15.81
C ARG A 227 -4.76 -6.62 -15.15
N TRP A 228 -3.84 -6.48 -14.17
CA TRP A 228 -3.58 -5.23 -13.43
C TRP A 228 -2.17 -4.66 -13.64
N ARG A 229 -1.27 -5.39 -14.28
CA ARG A 229 0.14 -5.01 -14.44
C ARG A 229 0.35 -3.63 -15.03
N SER A 230 -0.38 -3.29 -16.09
CA SER A 230 -0.26 -1.96 -16.73
C SER A 230 -0.67 -0.83 -15.79
N HIS A 231 -1.78 -1.02 -15.05
CA HIS A 231 -2.26 -0.04 -14.08
C HIS A 231 -1.34 0.06 -12.86
N ALA A 232 -0.70 -1.03 -12.45
CA ALA A 232 0.33 -1.00 -11.42
C ALA A 232 1.51 -0.12 -11.84
N HIS A 233 2.04 -0.31 -13.05
CA HIS A 233 3.11 0.53 -13.59
C HIS A 233 2.69 2.00 -13.73
N LEU A 234 1.45 2.25 -14.17
CA LEU A 234 0.91 3.61 -14.25
C LEU A 234 0.81 4.26 -12.87
N LEU A 235 0.26 3.56 -11.86
CA LEU A 235 0.08 4.11 -10.52
C LEU A 235 1.40 4.53 -9.89
N TYR A 236 2.36 3.61 -9.86
CA TYR A 236 3.67 3.89 -9.27
C TYR A 236 4.48 4.90 -10.10
N GLY A 237 4.42 4.81 -11.43
CA GLY A 237 5.05 5.76 -12.33
C GLY A 237 4.47 7.18 -12.20
N ASN A 238 3.14 7.30 -12.08
CA ASN A 238 2.47 8.58 -11.86
C ASN A 238 2.81 9.17 -10.48
N TRP A 239 2.86 8.33 -9.43
CA TRP A 239 3.27 8.78 -8.10
C TRP A 239 4.71 9.31 -8.10
N ILE A 240 5.65 8.59 -8.73
CA ILE A 240 7.05 9.04 -8.86
C ILE A 240 7.14 10.32 -9.68
N ASN A 241 6.36 10.42 -10.77
CA ASN A 241 6.32 11.64 -11.58
C ASN A 241 5.77 12.83 -10.79
N GLU A 242 4.73 12.62 -9.97
CA GLU A 242 4.17 13.68 -9.12
C GLU A 242 5.19 14.13 -8.07
N ILE A 243 5.89 13.21 -7.43
CA ILE A 243 7.02 13.53 -6.55
C ILE A 243 8.03 14.40 -7.30
N TYR A 244 8.50 13.95 -8.47
CA TYR A 244 9.51 14.68 -9.26
C TYR A 244 9.06 16.08 -9.65
N GLN A 245 7.77 16.28 -9.97
CA GLN A 245 7.22 17.57 -10.37
C GLN A 245 7.00 18.53 -9.20
N THR A 246 6.80 18.00 -7.99
CA THR A 246 6.36 18.79 -6.83
C THR A 246 7.39 18.88 -5.71
N THR A 247 8.43 18.04 -5.72
CA THR A 247 9.53 18.14 -4.75
C THR A 247 10.30 19.45 -4.96
N TRP A 248 10.61 20.12 -3.87
CA TRP A 248 11.46 21.31 -3.89
C TRP A 248 12.84 20.95 -4.40
N TYR A 249 13.42 21.81 -5.21
CA TYR A 249 14.81 21.66 -5.66
C TYR A 249 15.78 21.56 -4.46
N ASP A 250 15.48 22.29 -3.39
CA ASP A 250 16.19 22.19 -2.11
C ASP A 250 15.39 21.30 -1.13
N MET A 251 15.90 20.09 -0.90
CA MET A 251 15.32 19.10 0.01
C MET A 251 15.21 19.58 1.46
N SER A 252 16.03 20.57 1.87
CA SER A 252 15.97 21.14 3.21
C SER A 252 14.62 21.81 3.50
N ARG A 253 13.89 22.21 2.46
CA ARG A 253 12.60 22.90 2.54
C ARG A 253 11.40 21.96 2.68
N ILE A 254 11.59 20.66 2.72
CA ILE A 254 10.49 19.71 3.00
C ILE A 254 9.90 20.01 4.38
N GLY A 255 8.58 20.18 4.44
CA GLY A 255 7.85 20.50 5.67
C GLY A 255 7.67 22.01 5.95
N GLU A 256 8.10 22.90 5.06
CA GLU A 256 7.92 24.36 5.18
C GLU A 256 6.62 24.87 4.52
N GLY A 257 5.75 23.99 4.05
CA GLY A 257 4.53 24.33 3.30
C GLY A 257 3.34 24.77 4.15
#